data_f8b6ce3d458066eb8d242d11f894fc58
#
_entry.id   f8b6ce3d458066eb8d242d11f894fc58
#
_cell.length_a   1.000
_cell.length_b   1.000
_cell.length_c   1.000
_cell.angle_alpha   90.00
_cell.angle_beta   90.00
_cell.angle_gamma   90.00
#
_symmetry.space_group_name_H-M   'P 1'
#
loop_
_entity.id
_entity.type
_entity.pdbx_description
1 polymer ?
#
loop_
_entity_poly.entity_id
_entity_poly.type
_entity_poly.pdbx_seq_one_letter_code
_entity_poly.pdbx_strand_id
1 'polypeptide(L)'
;MAFGIGAIVALAAPAVIGAIDAGVKKHKSNKEADEAADALDQINALKESRQDVIDKSDDIRALKAEVNNPYANLSVATQAAEMQAEQTDMALANSLDAMMSSGASAGGATALARAAMQSKKGIAASIETQESANIMKAAEGEEQAAAERMALEKGALAEEVNVYNRQEQRDLDEIARLEEKEDYHTMRGDNLSDASTEAFMSGLSGSAEVATTMYGKKGK
;
A
#
# COMPACT_ATOMS: atom_id res chain seq x y z
N MET A 1 -56.55 -35.57 -58.78
CA MET A 1 -55.43 -35.78 -57.86
C MET A 1 -54.82 -34.44 -57.50
N ALA A 2 -55.42 -33.73 -56.50
CA ALA A 2 -54.93 -32.43 -56.03
C ALA A 2 -54.96 -32.31 -54.51
N PHE A 3 -54.92 -33.42 -53.74
CA PHE A 3 -55.08 -33.40 -52.27
C PHE A 3 -53.76 -33.64 -51.51
N GLY A 4 -52.63 -33.80 -52.18
CA GLY A 4 -51.40 -34.18 -51.46
C GLY A 4 -50.55 -33.00 -50.95
N ILE A 5 -50.55 -31.88 -51.66
CA ILE A 5 -49.55 -30.79 -51.33
C ILE A 5 -50.06 -29.92 -50.19
N GLY A 6 -51.36 -29.63 -50.07
CA GLY A 6 -51.89 -28.82 -48.96
C GLY A 6 -51.83 -29.50 -47.59
N ALA A 7 -52.03 -30.84 -47.55
CA ALA A 7 -51.95 -31.60 -46.28
C ALA A 7 -50.54 -31.72 -45.74
N ILE A 8 -49.55 -31.87 -46.62
CA ILE A 8 -48.13 -31.92 -46.24
C ILE A 8 -47.65 -30.57 -45.70
N VAL A 9 -48.07 -29.46 -46.33
CA VAL A 9 -47.74 -28.10 -45.87
C VAL A 9 -48.37 -27.78 -44.52
N ALA A 10 -49.61 -28.19 -44.30
CA ALA A 10 -50.31 -27.95 -43.02
C ALA A 10 -49.74 -28.75 -41.86
N LEU A 11 -49.21 -29.97 -42.11
CA LEU A 11 -48.56 -30.78 -41.09
C LEU A 11 -47.17 -30.30 -40.71
N ALA A 12 -46.43 -29.74 -41.69
CA ALA A 12 -45.05 -29.29 -41.50
C ALA A 12 -44.96 -27.88 -40.88
N ALA A 13 -45.99 -27.04 -41.07
CA ALA A 13 -45.95 -25.64 -40.64
C ALA A 13 -45.68 -25.44 -39.13
N PRO A 14 -46.37 -26.11 -38.17
CA PRO A 14 -46.10 -25.94 -36.76
C PRO A 14 -44.70 -26.42 -36.33
N ALA A 15 -44.25 -27.54 -36.91
CA ALA A 15 -42.91 -28.08 -36.62
C ALA A 15 -41.80 -27.16 -37.16
N VAL A 16 -42.01 -26.59 -38.35
CA VAL A 16 -41.04 -25.62 -38.94
C VAL A 16 -41.01 -24.33 -38.13
N ILE A 17 -42.15 -23.82 -37.73
CA ILE A 17 -42.23 -22.60 -36.89
C ILE A 17 -41.55 -22.85 -35.54
N GLY A 18 -41.83 -23.99 -34.89
CA GLY A 18 -41.20 -24.36 -33.62
C GLY A 18 -39.67 -24.54 -33.75
N ALA A 19 -39.20 -25.12 -34.86
CA ALA A 19 -37.79 -25.27 -35.13
C ALA A 19 -37.07 -23.92 -35.40
N ILE A 20 -37.75 -22.99 -36.10
CA ILE A 20 -37.20 -21.64 -36.31
C ILE A 20 -37.14 -20.86 -35.02
N ASP A 21 -38.18 -20.89 -34.16
CA ASP A 21 -38.19 -20.20 -32.89
C ASP A 21 -37.14 -20.78 -31.91
N ALA A 22 -37.03 -22.11 -31.84
CA ALA A 22 -35.98 -22.77 -31.08
C ALA A 22 -34.57 -22.40 -31.59
N GLY A 23 -34.37 -22.31 -32.89
CA GLY A 23 -33.09 -21.87 -33.48
C GLY A 23 -32.75 -20.44 -33.17
N VAL A 24 -33.72 -19.55 -33.18
CA VAL A 24 -33.51 -18.12 -32.78
C VAL A 24 -33.17 -18.00 -31.28
N LYS A 25 -33.83 -18.75 -30.42
CA LYS A 25 -33.54 -18.73 -28.98
C LYS A 25 -32.19 -19.33 -28.66
N LYS A 26 -31.79 -20.42 -29.32
CA LYS A 26 -30.46 -21.01 -29.21
C LYS A 26 -29.38 -20.07 -29.72
N HIS A 27 -29.62 -19.35 -30.81
CA HIS A 27 -28.68 -18.36 -31.33
C HIS A 27 -28.49 -17.20 -30.32
N LYS A 28 -29.57 -16.75 -29.68
CA LYS A 28 -29.48 -15.76 -28.62
C LYS A 28 -28.72 -16.28 -27.40
N SER A 29 -28.95 -17.52 -26.99
CA SER A 29 -28.19 -18.15 -25.90
C SER A 29 -26.68 -18.21 -26.19
N ASN A 30 -26.30 -18.59 -27.40
CA ASN A 30 -24.90 -18.61 -27.83
C ASN A 30 -24.30 -17.19 -27.81
N LYS A 31 -25.08 -16.18 -28.25
CA LYS A 31 -24.65 -14.78 -28.24
C LYS A 31 -24.39 -14.27 -26.81
N GLU A 32 -25.24 -14.64 -25.86
CA GLU A 32 -25.02 -14.33 -24.44
C GLU A 32 -23.74 -14.98 -23.90
N ALA A 33 -23.45 -16.22 -24.30
CA ALA A 33 -22.21 -16.88 -23.94
C ALA A 33 -20.98 -16.20 -24.55
N ASP A 34 -21.06 -15.73 -25.80
CA ASP A 34 -19.99 -14.97 -26.45
C ASP A 34 -19.78 -13.62 -25.76
N GLU A 35 -20.85 -12.90 -25.41
CA GLU A 35 -20.80 -11.64 -24.64
C GLU A 35 -20.22 -11.84 -23.24
N ALA A 36 -20.46 -13.01 -22.61
CA ALA A 36 -19.84 -13.38 -21.34
C ALA A 36 -18.33 -13.60 -21.50
N ALA A 37 -17.92 -14.29 -22.55
CA ALA A 37 -16.51 -14.53 -22.83
C ALA A 37 -15.77 -13.20 -23.12
N ASP A 38 -16.34 -12.34 -23.96
CA ASP A 38 -15.78 -11.02 -24.27
C ASP A 38 -15.62 -10.15 -23.01
N ALA A 39 -16.55 -10.25 -22.10
CA ALA A 39 -16.50 -9.50 -20.86
C ALA A 39 -15.49 -10.07 -19.87
N LEU A 40 -15.25 -11.39 -19.85
CA LEU A 40 -14.16 -12.01 -19.11
C LEU A 40 -12.80 -11.58 -19.66
N ASP A 41 -12.67 -11.52 -20.98
CA ASP A 41 -11.45 -11.06 -21.64
C ASP A 41 -11.16 -9.59 -21.32
N GLN A 42 -12.19 -8.72 -21.28
CA GLN A 42 -12.04 -7.33 -20.85
C GLN A 42 -11.61 -7.22 -19.39
N ILE A 43 -12.15 -8.06 -18.50
CA ILE A 43 -11.73 -8.10 -17.09
C ILE A 43 -10.27 -8.54 -16.96
N ASN A 44 -9.86 -9.57 -17.72
CA ASN A 44 -8.48 -10.04 -17.72
C ASN A 44 -7.52 -8.96 -18.26
N ALA A 45 -7.89 -8.26 -19.33
CA ALA A 45 -7.13 -7.15 -19.86
C ALA A 45 -7.00 -5.98 -18.85
N LEU A 46 -8.08 -5.69 -18.12
CA LEU A 46 -8.06 -4.70 -17.04
C LEU A 46 -7.17 -5.16 -15.88
N LYS A 47 -7.14 -6.46 -15.56
CA LYS A 47 -6.23 -7.03 -14.55
C LYS A 47 -4.77 -6.82 -14.93
N GLU A 48 -4.42 -7.11 -16.18
CA GLU A 48 -3.06 -6.96 -16.70
C GLU A 48 -2.61 -5.50 -16.80
N SER A 49 -3.53 -4.59 -17.14
CA SER A 49 -3.24 -3.15 -17.27
C SER A 49 -3.32 -2.38 -15.96
N ARG A 50 -3.73 -3.03 -14.88
CA ARG A 50 -3.95 -2.41 -13.58
C ARG A 50 -2.63 -1.98 -12.96
N GLN A 51 -2.57 -0.74 -12.49
CA GLN A 51 -1.42 -0.27 -11.72
C GLN A 51 -1.31 -1.06 -10.41
N ASP A 52 -0.11 -1.55 -10.12
CA ASP A 52 0.20 -2.19 -8.86
C ASP A 52 -0.04 -1.24 -7.68
N VAL A 53 -0.41 -1.80 -6.56
CA VAL A 53 -0.45 -1.04 -5.31
C VAL A 53 0.99 -0.80 -4.89
N ILE A 54 1.42 0.47 -4.94
CA ILE A 54 2.78 0.85 -4.57
C ILE A 54 2.92 0.72 -3.05
N ASP A 55 3.85 -0.12 -2.63
CA ASP A 55 4.30 -0.22 -1.25
C ASP A 55 5.46 0.77 -1.03
N LYS A 56 5.28 1.69 -0.08
CA LYS A 56 6.29 2.68 0.31
C LYS A 56 6.95 2.39 1.65
N SER A 57 6.73 1.22 2.20
CA SER A 57 7.30 0.83 3.49
C SER A 57 8.83 0.83 3.48
N ASP A 58 9.45 0.40 2.38
CA ASP A 58 10.89 0.40 2.22
C ASP A 58 11.45 1.82 2.08
N ASP A 59 10.76 2.72 1.38
CA ASP A 59 11.15 4.14 1.30
C ASP A 59 11.14 4.79 2.70
N ILE A 60 10.10 4.50 3.49
CA ILE A 60 9.99 4.98 4.88
C ILE A 60 11.10 4.39 5.76
N ARG A 61 11.45 3.10 5.58
CA ARG A 61 12.56 2.47 6.29
C ARG A 61 13.92 3.06 5.90
N ALA A 62 14.10 3.46 4.64
CA ALA A 62 15.32 4.11 4.19
C ALA A 62 15.55 5.45 4.92
N LEU A 63 14.51 6.24 5.20
CA LEU A 63 14.60 7.47 5.98
C LEU A 63 15.15 7.24 7.39
N LYS A 64 14.97 6.05 7.95
CA LYS A 64 15.51 5.68 9.26
C LYS A 64 17.04 5.76 9.31
N ALA A 65 17.73 5.52 8.19
CA ALA A 65 19.17 5.64 8.10
C ALA A 65 19.66 7.10 8.09
N GLU A 66 18.79 8.04 7.75
CA GLU A 66 19.09 9.47 7.71
C GLU A 66 18.91 10.15 9.07
N VAL A 67 18.19 9.50 10.00
CA VAL A 67 17.98 10.02 11.36
C VAL A 67 19.27 9.91 12.17
N ASN A 68 19.91 11.05 12.38
CA ASN A 68 21.15 11.18 13.12
C ASN A 68 20.95 12.05 14.35
N ASN A 69 21.74 11.75 15.39
CA ASN A 69 21.81 12.60 16.57
C ASN A 69 22.60 13.87 16.25
N PRO A 70 22.00 15.08 16.23
CA PRO A 70 22.69 16.32 15.92
C PRO A 70 23.72 16.71 16.99
N TYR A 71 23.65 16.12 18.17
CA TYR A 71 24.54 16.40 19.30
C TYR A 71 25.63 15.35 19.49
N ALA A 72 25.75 14.36 18.61
CA ALA A 72 26.71 13.27 18.74
C ALA A 72 28.17 13.74 18.77
N ASN A 73 28.47 14.88 18.12
CA ASN A 73 29.83 15.40 17.94
C ASN A 73 30.07 16.73 18.67
N LEU A 74 29.37 16.97 19.78
CA LEU A 74 29.64 18.14 20.60
C LEU A 74 31.01 18.06 21.20
N SER A 75 31.85 19.07 20.97
CA SER A 75 33.16 19.22 21.58
C SER A 75 33.14 20.32 22.64
N VAL A 76 34.05 20.21 23.62
CA VAL A 76 34.28 21.26 24.60
C VAL A 76 35.05 22.40 23.94
N ALA A 77 34.72 23.64 24.28
CA ALA A 77 35.44 24.82 23.79
C ALA A 77 36.78 24.99 24.53
N THR A 78 37.78 24.16 24.21
CA THR A 78 39.09 24.13 24.86
C THR A 78 39.88 25.42 24.60
N GLN A 79 39.72 26.02 23.42
CA GLN A 79 40.45 27.24 23.03
C GLN A 79 40.25 28.41 24.01
N ALA A 80 39.01 28.59 24.49
CA ALA A 80 38.75 29.64 25.49
C ALA A 80 39.39 29.33 26.82
N ALA A 81 39.41 28.06 27.23
CA ALA A 81 40.06 27.59 28.43
C ALA A 81 41.60 27.71 28.36
N GLU A 82 42.20 27.41 27.20
CA GLU A 82 43.63 27.57 26.92
C GLU A 82 44.03 29.06 27.00
N MET A 83 43.29 29.97 26.33
CA MET A 83 43.53 31.40 26.41
C MET A 83 43.44 31.89 27.86
N GLN A 84 42.48 31.44 28.66
CA GLN A 84 42.33 31.85 30.05
C GLN A 84 43.46 31.28 30.92
N ALA A 85 43.98 30.10 30.64
CA ALA A 85 45.14 29.52 31.27
C ALA A 85 46.39 30.32 30.95
N GLU A 86 46.64 30.68 29.69
CA GLU A 86 47.75 31.51 29.25
C GLU A 86 47.73 32.92 29.87
N GLN A 87 46.54 33.56 29.93
CA GLN A 87 46.38 34.86 30.56
C GLN A 87 46.73 34.78 32.08
N THR A 88 46.30 33.67 32.69
CA THR A 88 46.61 33.44 34.14
C THR A 88 48.11 33.25 34.33
N ASP A 89 48.79 32.51 33.44
CA ASP A 89 50.22 32.27 33.52
C ASP A 89 51.01 33.56 33.23
N MET A 90 50.58 34.38 32.25
CA MET A 90 51.17 35.71 32.01
C MET A 90 50.97 36.65 33.18
N ALA A 91 49.80 36.71 33.78
CA ALA A 91 49.53 37.53 34.93
C ALA A 91 50.35 37.12 36.15
N LEU A 92 50.53 35.78 36.31
CA LEU A 92 51.37 35.21 37.37
C LEU A 92 52.83 35.61 37.16
N ALA A 93 53.37 35.46 35.92
CA ALA A 93 54.77 35.85 35.59
C ALA A 93 55.03 37.32 35.86
N ASN A 94 54.16 38.20 35.36
CA ASN A 94 54.23 39.64 35.56
C ASN A 94 54.18 40.05 37.04
N SER A 95 53.30 39.39 37.78
CA SER A 95 53.12 39.64 39.21
C SER A 95 54.37 39.16 40.01
N LEU A 96 54.93 38.02 39.63
CA LEU A 96 56.14 37.51 40.24
C LEU A 96 57.36 38.40 39.96
N ASP A 97 57.50 38.90 38.76
CA ASP A 97 58.56 39.83 38.36
C ASP A 97 58.45 41.15 39.15
N ALA A 98 57.26 41.69 39.25
CA ALA A 98 57.00 42.89 40.06
C ALA A 98 57.27 42.67 41.53
N MET A 99 56.99 41.51 42.09
CA MET A 99 57.31 41.14 43.49
C MET A 99 58.82 40.99 43.70
N MET A 100 59.52 40.38 42.75
CA MET A 100 60.97 40.20 42.83
C MET A 100 61.65 41.55 42.77
N SER A 101 61.22 42.48 41.89
CA SER A 101 61.78 43.80 41.78
C SER A 101 61.52 44.72 42.98
N SER A 102 60.44 44.47 43.70
CA SER A 102 60.08 45.22 44.92
C SER A 102 60.66 44.66 46.21
N GLY A 103 61.43 43.58 46.19
CA GLY A 103 62.01 42.96 47.37
C GLY A 103 61.03 42.21 48.23
N ALA A 104 59.91 41.72 47.69
CA ALA A 104 58.88 41.08 48.44
C ALA A 104 59.34 39.75 49.04
N SER A 105 58.81 39.38 50.24
CA SER A 105 59.15 38.12 50.90
C SER A 105 58.59 36.87 50.23
N ALA A 106 59.19 35.70 50.47
CA ALA A 106 58.79 34.38 50.01
C ALA A 106 57.32 34.05 50.26
N GLY A 107 56.67 34.69 51.22
CA GLY A 107 55.23 34.53 51.53
C GLY A 107 54.30 35.05 50.44
N GLY A 108 54.70 36.12 49.70
CA GLY A 108 53.94 36.65 48.59
C GLY A 108 53.94 35.74 47.41
N ALA A 109 55.09 35.12 47.04
CA ALA A 109 55.20 34.15 45.94
C ALA A 109 54.30 32.93 46.22
N THR A 110 54.24 32.44 47.49
CA THR A 110 53.36 31.32 47.85
C THR A 110 51.86 31.65 47.70
N ALA A 111 51.46 32.88 48.08
CA ALA A 111 50.10 33.31 47.91
C ALA A 111 49.68 33.41 46.44
N LEU A 112 50.57 33.94 45.62
CA LEU A 112 50.42 34.05 44.14
C LEU A 112 50.30 32.66 43.46
N ALA A 113 51.14 31.71 43.86
CA ALA A 113 51.08 30.34 43.35
C ALA A 113 49.75 29.65 43.71
N ARG A 114 49.25 29.90 44.93
CA ARG A 114 47.92 29.40 45.34
C ARG A 114 46.78 30.01 44.51
N ALA A 115 46.80 31.29 44.25
CA ALA A 115 45.82 31.96 43.41
C ALA A 115 45.80 31.43 41.99
N ALA A 116 47.01 31.19 41.41
CA ALA A 116 47.12 30.57 40.09
C ALA A 116 46.58 29.12 40.04
N MET A 117 46.88 28.31 41.06
CA MET A 117 46.30 26.96 41.19
C MET A 117 44.79 27.02 41.34
N GLN A 118 44.22 27.95 42.05
CA GLN A 118 42.78 28.11 42.21
C GLN A 118 42.12 28.53 40.89
N SER A 119 42.75 29.44 40.10
CA SER A 119 42.30 29.81 38.78
C SER A 119 42.29 28.61 37.80
N LYS A 120 43.38 27.85 37.79
CA LYS A 120 43.45 26.62 36.94
C LYS A 120 42.43 25.56 37.34
N LYS A 121 42.14 25.39 38.65
CA LYS A 121 41.03 24.54 39.09
C LYS A 121 39.67 25.03 38.61
N GLY A 122 39.46 26.37 38.58
CA GLY A 122 38.22 26.97 38.08
C GLY A 122 38.04 26.68 36.55
N ILE A 123 39.11 26.78 35.80
CA ILE A 123 39.11 26.43 34.36
C ILE A 123 38.77 24.96 34.17
N ALA A 124 39.45 24.06 34.91
CA ALA A 124 39.17 22.61 34.83
C ALA A 124 37.70 22.28 35.19
N ALA A 125 37.16 22.89 36.25
CA ALA A 125 35.76 22.70 36.64
C ALA A 125 34.76 23.22 35.55
N SER A 126 35.13 24.31 34.85
CA SER A 126 34.32 24.81 33.75
C SER A 126 34.30 23.85 32.57
N ILE A 127 35.46 23.25 32.21
CA ILE A 127 35.58 22.22 31.19
C ILE A 127 34.73 21.01 31.55
N GLU A 128 34.87 20.50 32.77
CA GLU A 128 34.10 19.34 33.27
C GLU A 128 32.59 19.61 33.23
N THR A 129 32.15 20.82 33.56
CA THR A 129 30.73 21.22 33.48
C THR A 129 30.23 21.22 32.01
N GLN A 130 31.05 21.74 31.07
CA GLN A 130 30.68 21.75 29.66
C GLN A 130 30.66 20.33 29.09
N GLU A 131 31.62 19.47 29.47
CA GLU A 131 31.67 18.06 29.06
C GLU A 131 30.43 17.31 29.55
N SER A 132 30.08 17.48 30.82
CA SER A 132 28.86 16.89 31.39
C SER A 132 27.60 17.36 30.71
N ALA A 133 27.50 18.66 30.38
CA ALA A 133 26.37 19.22 29.64
C ALA A 133 26.31 18.65 28.18
N ASN A 134 27.45 18.49 27.53
CA ASN A 134 27.53 17.90 26.21
C ASN A 134 27.12 16.41 26.20
N ILE A 135 27.55 15.66 27.21
CA ILE A 135 27.13 14.26 27.41
C ILE A 135 25.62 14.16 27.59
N MET A 136 25.03 15.01 28.41
CA MET A 136 23.58 15.02 28.61
C MET A 136 22.83 15.35 27.30
N LYS A 137 23.27 16.37 26.56
CA LYS A 137 22.68 16.72 25.26
C LYS A 137 22.83 15.61 24.24
N ALA A 138 23.98 14.94 24.21
CA ALA A 138 24.21 13.81 23.32
C ALA A 138 23.26 12.63 23.66
N ALA A 139 23.03 12.37 24.94
CA ALA A 139 22.08 11.35 25.39
C ALA A 139 20.63 11.72 25.05
N GLU A 140 20.21 12.97 25.29
CA GLU A 140 18.88 13.46 24.90
C GLU A 140 18.67 13.38 23.37
N GLY A 141 19.69 13.75 22.61
CA GLY A 141 19.65 13.67 21.15
C GLY A 141 19.54 12.24 20.63
N GLU A 142 20.20 11.27 21.30
CA GLU A 142 20.07 9.84 20.94
C GLU A 142 18.68 9.30 21.28
N GLU A 143 18.09 9.71 22.39
CA GLU A 143 16.72 9.34 22.74
C GLU A 143 15.72 9.88 21.70
N GLN A 144 15.88 11.13 21.27
CA GLN A 144 15.06 11.73 20.23
C GLN A 144 15.23 10.99 18.89
N ALA A 145 16.46 10.72 18.48
CA ALA A 145 16.75 9.98 17.25
C ALA A 145 16.19 8.56 17.30
N ALA A 146 16.28 7.89 18.45
CA ALA A 146 15.70 6.56 18.65
C ALA A 146 14.15 6.58 18.56
N ALA A 147 13.52 7.60 19.16
CA ALA A 147 12.07 7.78 19.09
C ALA A 147 11.60 8.05 17.63
N GLU A 148 12.33 8.85 16.88
CA GLU A 148 12.03 9.14 15.47
C GLU A 148 12.22 7.91 14.59
N ARG A 149 13.31 7.14 14.76
CA ARG A 149 13.50 5.85 14.08
C ARG A 149 12.38 4.87 14.37
N MET A 150 11.89 4.84 15.61
CA MET A 150 10.76 3.99 16.00
C MET A 150 9.43 4.47 15.39
N ALA A 151 9.22 5.79 15.28
CA ALA A 151 8.04 6.36 14.62
C ALA A 151 8.02 6.02 13.14
N LEU A 152 9.15 6.10 12.44
CA LEU A 152 9.31 5.70 11.04
C LEU A 152 9.04 4.20 10.85
N GLU A 153 9.54 3.33 11.73
CA GLU A 153 9.25 1.89 11.67
C GLU A 153 7.76 1.59 11.82
N LYS A 154 7.08 2.25 12.78
CA LYS A 154 5.62 2.11 12.92
C LYS A 154 4.88 2.64 11.69
N GLY A 155 5.37 3.70 11.08
CA GLY A 155 4.83 4.24 9.83
C GLY A 155 4.96 3.25 8.67
N ALA A 156 6.12 2.60 8.53
CA ALA A 156 6.36 1.58 7.52
C ALA A 156 5.44 0.36 7.69
N LEU A 157 5.30 -0.14 8.93
CA LEU A 157 4.39 -1.24 9.24
C LEU A 157 2.92 -0.87 8.96
N ALA A 158 2.52 0.36 9.27
CA ALA A 158 1.17 0.83 8.98
C ALA A 158 0.92 0.91 7.46
N GLU A 159 1.90 1.32 6.67
CA GLU A 159 1.79 1.34 5.21
C GLU A 159 1.71 -0.07 4.63
N GLU A 160 2.50 -1.04 5.12
CA GLU A 160 2.38 -2.45 4.71
C GLU A 160 0.97 -3.00 4.94
N VAL A 161 0.40 -2.73 6.13
CA VAL A 161 -0.98 -3.16 6.43
C VAL A 161 -1.99 -2.46 5.51
N ASN A 162 -1.81 -1.18 5.22
CA ASN A 162 -2.67 -0.45 4.29
C ASN A 162 -2.57 -0.98 2.86
N VAL A 163 -1.37 -1.31 2.40
CA VAL A 163 -1.13 -1.95 1.10
C VAL A 163 -1.85 -3.28 1.02
N TYR A 164 -1.65 -4.13 2.03
CA TYR A 164 -2.32 -5.43 2.12
C TYR A 164 -3.85 -5.29 2.08
N ASN A 165 -4.42 -4.42 2.90
CA ASN A 165 -5.87 -4.21 2.94
C ASN A 165 -6.41 -3.68 1.60
N ARG A 166 -5.69 -2.80 0.92
CA ARG A 166 -6.07 -2.30 -0.42
C ARG A 166 -6.04 -3.40 -1.47
N GLN A 167 -5.07 -4.30 -1.41
CA GLN A 167 -4.99 -5.46 -2.31
C GLN A 167 -6.15 -6.43 -2.05
N GLU A 168 -6.36 -6.80 -0.79
CA GLU A 168 -7.45 -7.69 -0.40
C GLU A 168 -8.83 -7.15 -0.81
N GLN A 169 -9.11 -5.87 -0.58
CA GLN A 169 -10.37 -5.26 -1.02
C GLN A 169 -10.55 -5.30 -2.53
N ARG A 170 -9.49 -5.05 -3.29
CA ARG A 170 -9.54 -5.16 -4.73
C ARG A 170 -9.85 -6.57 -5.21
N ASP A 171 -9.23 -7.57 -4.59
CA ASP A 171 -9.44 -8.97 -4.95
C ASP A 171 -10.86 -9.42 -4.60
N LEU A 172 -11.39 -9.02 -3.46
CA LEU A 172 -12.78 -9.28 -3.05
C LEU A 172 -13.80 -8.61 -3.99
N ASP A 173 -13.60 -7.34 -4.33
CA ASP A 173 -14.47 -6.62 -5.27
C ASP A 173 -14.46 -7.27 -6.66
N GLU A 174 -13.33 -7.82 -7.07
CA GLU A 174 -13.20 -8.48 -8.35
C GLU A 174 -13.86 -9.85 -8.36
N ILE A 175 -13.69 -10.64 -7.29
CA ILE A 175 -14.39 -11.92 -7.11
C ILE A 175 -15.90 -11.68 -7.14
N ALA A 176 -16.42 -10.73 -6.36
CA ALA A 176 -17.84 -10.42 -6.33
C ALA A 176 -18.41 -10.03 -7.70
N ARG A 177 -17.67 -9.26 -8.49
CA ARG A 177 -18.08 -8.90 -9.86
C ARG A 177 -18.09 -10.09 -10.81
N LEU A 178 -17.13 -11.00 -10.65
CA LEU A 178 -17.05 -12.21 -11.47
C LEU A 178 -18.20 -13.17 -11.14
N GLU A 179 -18.51 -13.36 -9.87
CA GLU A 179 -19.63 -14.18 -9.40
C GLU A 179 -20.97 -13.62 -9.89
N GLU A 180 -21.24 -12.32 -9.72
CA GLU A 180 -22.47 -11.68 -10.19
C GLU A 180 -22.64 -11.85 -11.72
N LYS A 181 -21.57 -11.77 -12.45
CA LYS A 181 -21.59 -11.90 -13.89
C LYS A 181 -21.80 -13.34 -14.35
N GLU A 182 -21.13 -14.30 -13.72
CA GLU A 182 -21.32 -15.72 -13.97
C GLU A 182 -22.77 -16.13 -13.73
N ASP A 183 -23.31 -15.74 -12.56
CA ASP A 183 -24.71 -15.98 -12.19
C ASP A 183 -25.69 -15.41 -13.21
N TYR A 184 -25.47 -14.14 -13.63
CA TYR A 184 -26.33 -13.49 -14.62
C TYR A 184 -26.36 -14.25 -15.94
N HIS A 185 -25.18 -14.62 -16.49
CA HIS A 185 -25.10 -15.30 -17.78
C HIS A 185 -25.57 -16.75 -17.71
N THR A 186 -25.30 -17.45 -16.61
CA THR A 186 -25.79 -18.81 -16.37
C THR A 186 -27.31 -18.82 -16.33
N MET A 187 -27.93 -17.97 -15.50
CA MET A 187 -29.38 -17.87 -15.40
C MET A 187 -30.03 -17.50 -16.73
N ARG A 188 -29.43 -16.59 -17.49
CA ARG A 188 -29.94 -16.17 -18.79
C ARG A 188 -29.77 -17.22 -19.87
N GLY A 189 -28.65 -17.94 -19.86
CA GLY A 189 -28.37 -19.05 -20.74
C GLY A 189 -29.37 -20.22 -20.53
N ASP A 190 -29.63 -20.58 -19.29
CA ASP A 190 -30.57 -21.61 -18.90
C ASP A 190 -31.99 -21.24 -19.31
N ASN A 191 -32.46 -20.03 -19.01
CA ASN A 191 -33.77 -19.55 -19.44
C ASN A 191 -33.96 -19.57 -20.96
N LEU A 192 -32.93 -19.23 -21.73
CA LEU A 192 -33.00 -19.30 -23.19
C LEU A 192 -32.97 -20.73 -23.74
N SER A 193 -32.23 -21.63 -23.06
CA SER A 193 -32.17 -23.04 -23.38
C SER A 193 -33.53 -23.73 -23.15
N ASP A 194 -34.15 -23.46 -21.98
CA ASP A 194 -35.45 -23.99 -21.62
C ASP A 194 -36.54 -23.48 -22.58
N ALA A 195 -36.55 -22.18 -22.85
CA ALA A 195 -37.45 -21.59 -23.84
C ALA A 195 -37.24 -22.12 -25.23
N SER A 196 -36.02 -22.48 -25.63
CA SER A 196 -35.71 -23.15 -26.92
C SER A 196 -36.32 -24.56 -26.97
N THR A 197 -36.18 -25.31 -25.86
CA THR A 197 -36.74 -26.65 -25.75
C THR A 197 -38.26 -26.64 -25.74
N GLU A 198 -38.90 -25.73 -25.04
CA GLU A 198 -40.34 -25.54 -25.04
C GLU A 198 -40.90 -25.17 -26.44
N ALA A 199 -40.23 -24.26 -27.13
CA ALA A 199 -40.63 -23.87 -28.47
C ALA A 199 -40.56 -25.07 -29.46
N PHE A 200 -39.53 -25.88 -29.34
CA PHE A 200 -39.38 -27.10 -30.16
C PHE A 200 -40.49 -28.12 -29.85
N MET A 201 -40.74 -28.39 -28.56
CA MET A 201 -41.78 -29.34 -28.16
C MET A 201 -43.19 -28.85 -28.52
N SER A 202 -43.46 -27.55 -28.38
CA SER A 202 -44.72 -26.94 -28.81
C SER A 202 -44.95 -27.05 -30.33
N GLY A 203 -43.90 -26.84 -31.10
CA GLY A 203 -43.98 -27.06 -32.58
C GLY A 203 -44.27 -28.50 -32.93
N LEU A 204 -43.68 -29.44 -32.19
CA LEU A 204 -43.90 -30.88 -32.42
C LEU A 204 -45.33 -31.34 -32.05
N SER A 205 -45.82 -30.87 -30.89
CA SER A 205 -47.18 -31.19 -30.41
C SER A 205 -48.26 -30.56 -31.33
N GLY A 206 -48.06 -29.33 -31.77
CA GLY A 206 -48.92 -28.67 -32.76
C GLY A 206 -49.00 -29.42 -34.06
N SER A 207 -47.88 -29.98 -34.57
CA SER A 207 -47.90 -30.81 -35.77
C SER A 207 -48.63 -32.10 -35.59
N ALA A 208 -48.55 -32.76 -34.41
CA ALA A 208 -49.29 -33.98 -34.09
C ALA A 208 -50.81 -33.73 -33.96
N GLU A 209 -51.24 -32.60 -33.41
CA GLU A 209 -52.63 -32.20 -33.33
C GLU A 209 -53.27 -31.94 -34.69
N VAL A 210 -52.56 -31.28 -35.57
CA VAL A 210 -52.97 -31.09 -36.96
C VAL A 210 -53.08 -32.42 -37.69
N ALA A 211 -52.16 -33.34 -37.45
CA ALA A 211 -52.24 -34.70 -38.04
C ALA A 211 -53.49 -35.46 -37.56
N THR A 212 -53.79 -35.44 -36.25
CA THR A 212 -54.97 -36.13 -35.70
C THR A 212 -56.26 -35.52 -36.17
N THR A 213 -56.38 -34.18 -36.31
CA THR A 213 -57.56 -33.52 -36.82
C THR A 213 -57.81 -33.76 -38.31
N MET A 214 -56.76 -33.89 -39.08
CA MET A 214 -56.89 -34.18 -40.53
C MET A 214 -57.16 -35.65 -40.87
N TYR A 215 -56.55 -36.56 -40.11
CA TYR A 215 -56.70 -38.02 -40.38
C TYR A 215 -57.83 -38.63 -39.52
N GLY A 216 -58.19 -38.08 -38.38
CA GLY A 216 -59.31 -38.53 -37.53
C GLY A 216 -60.71 -38.28 -38.10
N LYS A 217 -60.86 -37.33 -39.06
CA LYS A 217 -62.14 -37.06 -39.73
C LYS A 217 -62.45 -37.96 -40.91
N LYS A 218 -61.60 -38.92 -41.29
CA LYS A 218 -61.86 -39.88 -42.41
C LYS A 218 -62.45 -41.19 -42.00
N GLY A 219 -62.90 -41.34 -40.75
CA GLY A 219 -63.46 -42.60 -40.18
C GLY A 219 -64.96 -42.53 -39.83
N LYS A 220 -65.73 -41.69 -40.44
CA LYS A 220 -67.25 -41.76 -40.36
C LYS A 220 -67.86 -41.71 -41.72
#